data_dd6c47f3b8cfa7ddba4ffcf6adbb3c12
#
_entry.id   dd6c47f3b8cfa7ddba4ffcf6adbb3c12
#
_cell.length_a   1.000
_cell.length_b   1.000
_cell.length_c   1.000
_cell.angle_alpha   90.00
_cell.angle_beta   90.00
_cell.angle_gamma   90.00
#
_symmetry.space_group_name_H-M   'P 1'
#
loop_
_entity.id
_entity.type
_entity.pdbx_description
1 polymer ?
#
loop_
_entity_poly.entity_id
_entity_poly.type
_entity_poly.pdbx_seq_one_letter_code
_entity_poly.pdbx_strand_id
1 'polypeptide(L)'
;MIKKLNLTALLIMLMLINQLFAQSDKILLYGSCNIDEANKLSEYLKNTSDIDLAFKINDEANLVFSKYAMIFLCGDSYLKLSEPQIQDLNRIILNGGLLLIDNYRSDYTLSIFLKKLLAEYPERNISISEVLKNNPYKINFEQLQFNSKQVYISEKLRVLALKDKSIFESALNDDNNLRLGSSVIFNYLIGN
;
A
#
# COMPACT_ATOMS: atom_id res chain seq x y z
N MET A 1 38.87 -4.49 25.31
CA MET A 1 38.40 -5.89 25.08
C MET A 1 37.14 -5.83 24.21
N ILE A 2 37.31 -5.86 22.90
CA ILE A 2 36.18 -5.84 21.94
C ILE A 2 35.62 -7.27 21.90
N LYS A 3 34.41 -7.47 22.42
CA LYS A 3 33.70 -8.74 22.34
C LYS A 3 33.56 -9.13 20.86
N LYS A 4 34.17 -10.25 20.46
CA LYS A 4 33.90 -10.87 19.15
C LYS A 4 32.41 -11.10 19.04
N LEU A 5 31.73 -10.25 18.29
CA LEU A 5 30.34 -10.47 17.91
C LEU A 5 30.30 -11.80 17.15
N ASN A 6 29.53 -12.73 17.64
CA ASN A 6 29.53 -14.11 17.13
C ASN A 6 29.02 -14.06 15.68
N LEU A 7 29.88 -14.33 14.72
CA LEU A 7 29.57 -14.29 13.27
C LEU A 7 28.30 -15.10 12.94
N THR A 8 28.06 -16.15 13.71
CA THR A 8 26.86 -16.98 13.63
C THR A 8 25.59 -16.20 14.01
N ALA A 9 25.63 -15.36 15.05
CA ALA A 9 24.49 -14.54 15.46
C ALA A 9 24.17 -13.47 14.41
N LEU A 10 25.20 -12.89 13.78
CA LEU A 10 25.05 -11.93 12.69
C LEU A 10 24.44 -12.59 11.44
N LEU A 11 24.89 -13.80 11.10
CA LEU A 11 24.35 -14.59 9.99
C LEU A 11 22.89 -15.01 10.23
N ILE A 12 22.54 -15.42 11.44
CA ILE A 12 21.16 -15.77 11.82
C ILE A 12 20.28 -14.52 11.76
N MET A 13 20.77 -13.37 12.22
CA MET A 13 20.03 -12.10 12.15
C MET A 13 19.82 -11.66 10.70
N LEU A 14 20.81 -11.81 9.82
CA LEU A 14 20.70 -11.56 8.38
C LEU A 14 19.71 -12.53 7.69
N MET A 15 19.73 -13.81 8.08
CA MET A 15 18.74 -14.78 7.55
C MET A 15 17.32 -14.49 8.02
N LEU A 16 17.12 -14.07 9.28
CA LEU A 16 15.81 -13.68 9.81
C LEU A 16 15.31 -12.39 9.15
N ILE A 17 16.18 -11.42 8.89
CA ILE A 17 15.85 -10.21 8.14
C ILE A 17 15.45 -10.59 6.71
N ASN A 18 16.21 -11.43 6.02
CA ASN A 18 15.86 -11.88 4.67
C ASN A 18 14.55 -12.68 4.63
N GLN A 19 14.23 -13.48 5.66
CA GLN A 19 12.93 -14.19 5.74
C GLN A 19 11.75 -13.23 6.00
N LEU A 20 11.95 -12.18 6.78
CA LEU A 20 10.96 -11.11 6.98
C LEU A 20 10.71 -10.33 5.68
N PHE A 21 11.75 -10.07 4.89
CA PHE A 21 11.60 -9.43 3.57
C PHE A 21 11.02 -10.38 2.52
N ALA A 22 11.37 -11.67 2.53
CA ALA A 22 10.85 -12.66 1.57
C ALA A 22 9.32 -12.92 1.70
N GLN A 23 8.69 -12.54 2.82
CA GLN A 23 7.23 -12.59 2.99
C GLN A 23 6.52 -11.30 2.55
N SER A 24 7.25 -10.20 2.33
CA SER A 24 6.68 -8.87 2.08
C SER A 24 6.43 -8.52 0.61
N ASP A 25 6.89 -9.35 -0.33
CA ASP A 25 6.93 -9.00 -1.76
C ASP A 25 5.60 -9.23 -2.50
N LYS A 26 4.52 -9.54 -1.77
CA LYS A 26 3.22 -9.77 -2.37
C LYS A 26 2.25 -8.67 -2.00
N ILE A 27 1.75 -7.99 -3.03
CA ILE A 27 0.66 -7.03 -2.91
C ILE A 27 -0.64 -7.75 -3.26
N LEU A 28 -1.60 -7.68 -2.37
CA LEU A 28 -2.94 -8.18 -2.63
C LEU A 28 -3.77 -7.10 -3.33
N LEU A 29 -4.38 -7.45 -4.44
CA LEU A 29 -5.46 -6.70 -5.07
C LEU A 29 -6.80 -7.36 -4.71
N TYR A 30 -7.71 -6.61 -4.10
CA TYR A 30 -9.02 -7.10 -3.69
C TYR A 30 -10.13 -6.24 -4.31
N GLY A 31 -11.12 -6.91 -4.89
CA GLY A 31 -12.22 -6.27 -5.60
C GLY A 31 -11.97 -6.13 -7.09
N SER A 32 -12.60 -5.13 -7.72
CA SER A 32 -12.56 -4.93 -9.18
C SER A 32 -11.29 -4.20 -9.63
N CYS A 33 -10.13 -4.72 -9.27
CA CYS A 33 -8.85 -4.18 -9.71
C CYS A 33 -8.53 -4.59 -11.16
N ASN A 34 -7.88 -3.72 -11.91
CA ASN A 34 -7.38 -4.03 -13.24
C ASN A 34 -5.99 -4.69 -13.15
N ILE A 35 -5.92 -6.00 -13.42
CA ILE A 35 -4.69 -6.78 -13.31
C ILE A 35 -3.65 -6.39 -14.37
N ASP A 36 -4.08 -6.06 -15.57
CA ASP A 36 -3.14 -5.72 -16.64
C ASP A 36 -2.39 -4.43 -16.32
N GLU A 37 -3.07 -3.48 -15.70
CA GLU A 37 -2.45 -2.24 -15.24
C GLU A 37 -1.56 -2.45 -14.00
N ALA A 38 -1.97 -3.32 -13.09
CA ALA A 38 -1.14 -3.72 -11.96
C ALA A 38 0.16 -4.39 -12.44
N ASN A 39 0.08 -5.27 -13.43
CA ASN A 39 1.26 -5.90 -14.02
C ASN A 39 2.20 -4.89 -14.71
N LYS A 40 1.66 -3.86 -15.37
CA LYS A 40 2.47 -2.76 -15.92
C LYS A 40 3.19 -1.98 -14.83
N LEU A 41 2.51 -1.72 -13.70
CA LEU A 41 3.13 -1.06 -12.55
C LEU A 41 4.27 -1.91 -11.97
N SER A 42 4.09 -3.22 -11.87
CA SER A 42 5.16 -4.15 -11.45
C SER A 42 6.36 -4.10 -12.41
N GLU A 43 6.10 -4.16 -13.71
CA GLU A 43 7.14 -4.07 -14.73
C GLU A 43 7.87 -2.72 -14.68
N TYR A 44 7.14 -1.62 -14.50
CA TYR A 44 7.73 -0.29 -14.36
C TYR A 44 8.64 -0.20 -13.13
N LEU A 45 8.20 -0.71 -11.96
CA LEU A 45 9.00 -0.76 -10.73
C LEU A 45 10.26 -1.61 -10.91
N LYS A 46 10.15 -2.77 -11.54
CA LYS A 46 11.30 -3.63 -11.83
C LYS A 46 12.32 -2.92 -12.71
N ASN A 47 11.87 -2.25 -13.76
CA ASN A 47 12.76 -1.58 -14.72
C ASN A 47 13.39 -0.28 -14.18
N THR A 48 12.72 0.40 -13.26
CA THR A 48 13.17 1.71 -12.76
C THR A 48 13.87 1.66 -11.42
N SER A 49 13.60 0.66 -10.59
CA SER A 49 14.04 0.61 -9.20
C SER A 49 14.54 -0.77 -8.74
N ASP A 50 14.59 -1.74 -9.65
CA ASP A 50 14.94 -3.15 -9.36
C ASP A 50 14.06 -3.78 -8.25
N ILE A 51 12.81 -3.29 -8.13
CA ILE A 51 11.81 -3.81 -7.20
C ILE A 51 10.94 -4.81 -7.95
N ASP A 52 11.06 -6.08 -7.60
CA ASP A 52 10.27 -7.18 -8.19
C ASP A 52 9.08 -7.49 -7.29
N LEU A 53 7.90 -6.98 -7.65
CA LEU A 53 6.65 -7.17 -6.91
C LEU A 53 5.70 -8.06 -7.67
N ALA A 54 5.07 -8.99 -6.97
CA ALA A 54 4.00 -9.80 -7.51
C ALA A 54 2.64 -9.33 -6.98
N PHE A 55 1.77 -8.88 -7.88
CA PHE A 55 0.37 -8.63 -7.55
C PHE A 55 -0.42 -9.94 -7.55
N LYS A 56 -1.27 -10.14 -6.57
CA LYS A 56 -2.19 -11.25 -6.50
C LYS A 56 -3.61 -10.74 -6.40
N ILE A 57 -4.44 -11.09 -7.38
CA ILE A 57 -5.88 -10.86 -7.29
C ILE A 57 -6.51 -11.97 -6.44
N ASN A 58 -7.34 -11.58 -5.49
CA ASN A 58 -8.20 -12.51 -4.79
C ASN A 58 -9.42 -11.74 -4.25
N ASP A 59 -10.61 -12.24 -4.55
CA ASP A 59 -11.90 -11.73 -4.10
C ASP A 59 -12.69 -12.75 -3.28
N GLU A 60 -12.05 -13.83 -2.84
CA GLU A 60 -12.69 -14.86 -2.04
C GLU A 60 -13.19 -14.32 -0.68
N ALA A 61 -14.40 -14.70 -0.32
CA ALA A 61 -15.04 -14.27 0.93
C ALA A 61 -14.25 -14.67 2.21
N ASN A 62 -13.46 -15.75 2.14
CA ASN A 62 -12.66 -16.27 3.26
C ASN A 62 -11.17 -15.90 3.15
N LEU A 63 -10.82 -14.89 2.36
CA LEU A 63 -9.46 -14.46 2.19
C LEU A 63 -8.87 -13.97 3.52
N VAL A 64 -7.69 -14.48 3.84
CA VAL A 64 -6.88 -14.04 4.98
C VAL A 64 -5.89 -12.99 4.51
N PHE A 65 -6.05 -11.76 4.96
CA PHE A 65 -5.20 -10.63 4.57
C PHE A 65 -3.81 -10.64 5.21
N SER A 66 -3.64 -11.29 6.36
CA SER A 66 -2.39 -11.29 7.14
C SER A 66 -1.16 -11.89 6.43
N LYS A 67 -1.37 -12.47 5.25
CA LYS A 67 -0.29 -13.00 4.39
C LYS A 67 0.37 -11.92 3.50
N TYR A 68 -0.14 -10.69 3.56
CA TYR A 68 0.28 -9.60 2.67
C TYR A 68 0.71 -8.39 3.50
N ALA A 69 1.76 -7.72 3.05
CA ALA A 69 2.25 -6.49 3.67
C ALA A 69 1.54 -5.25 3.10
N MET A 70 1.08 -5.34 1.86
CA MET A 70 0.30 -4.30 1.19
C MET A 70 -1.00 -4.87 0.66
N ILE A 71 -2.09 -4.13 0.86
CA ILE A 71 -3.42 -4.50 0.40
C ILE A 71 -4.02 -3.32 -0.36
N PHE A 72 -4.47 -3.59 -1.57
CA PHE A 72 -5.16 -2.63 -2.41
C PHE A 72 -6.63 -3.04 -2.52
N LEU A 73 -7.52 -2.20 -2.01
CA LEU A 73 -8.97 -2.35 -2.14
C LEU A 73 -9.45 -1.46 -3.29
N CYS A 74 -9.90 -2.07 -4.38
CA CYS A 74 -10.30 -1.34 -5.57
C CYS A 74 -11.79 -1.02 -5.56
N GLY A 75 -12.11 0.24 -5.88
CA GLY A 75 -13.46 0.78 -5.84
C GLY A 75 -14.05 0.72 -4.43
N ASP A 76 -15.34 0.45 -4.36
CA ASP A 76 -16.06 0.33 -3.10
C ASP A 76 -15.99 -1.09 -2.48
N SER A 77 -14.97 -1.88 -2.82
CA SER A 77 -14.81 -3.26 -2.31
C SER A 77 -14.68 -3.33 -0.78
N TYR A 78 -14.20 -2.25 -0.14
CA TYR A 78 -14.13 -2.15 1.32
C TYR A 78 -15.50 -2.26 2.01
N LEU A 79 -16.60 -1.94 1.31
CA LEU A 79 -17.96 -2.07 1.83
C LEU A 79 -18.44 -3.54 1.94
N LYS A 80 -17.77 -4.44 1.24
CA LYS A 80 -18.12 -5.88 1.20
C LYS A 80 -17.35 -6.70 2.23
N LEU A 81 -16.40 -6.09 2.93
CA LEU A 81 -15.57 -6.78 3.91
C LEU A 81 -16.38 -7.23 5.12
N SER A 82 -16.22 -8.48 5.49
CA SER A 82 -16.77 -9.04 6.72
C SER A 82 -16.03 -8.51 7.95
N GLU A 83 -16.65 -8.65 9.12
CA GLU A 83 -16.05 -8.24 10.39
C GLU A 83 -14.69 -8.89 10.65
N PRO A 84 -14.51 -10.22 10.47
CA PRO A 84 -13.20 -10.85 10.60
C PRO A 84 -12.15 -10.28 9.64
N GLN A 85 -12.52 -9.93 8.41
CA GLN A 85 -11.62 -9.32 7.44
C GLN A 85 -11.19 -7.90 7.85
N ILE A 86 -12.12 -7.11 8.41
CA ILE A 86 -11.79 -5.78 8.94
C ILE A 86 -10.83 -5.89 10.13
N GLN A 87 -11.03 -6.84 11.03
CA GLN A 87 -10.12 -7.10 12.15
C GLN A 87 -8.73 -7.58 11.68
N ASP A 88 -8.68 -8.39 10.63
CA ASP A 88 -7.43 -8.83 10.04
C ASP A 88 -6.67 -7.66 9.39
N LEU A 89 -7.37 -6.80 8.64
CA LEU A 89 -6.81 -5.54 8.10
C LEU A 89 -6.29 -4.61 9.20
N ASN A 90 -7.06 -4.41 10.27
CA ASN A 90 -6.64 -3.61 11.42
C ASN A 90 -5.30 -4.12 11.97
N ARG A 91 -5.20 -5.43 12.18
CA ARG A 91 -3.98 -6.07 12.68
C ARG A 91 -2.78 -5.87 11.76
N ILE A 92 -2.97 -5.99 10.45
CA ILE A 92 -1.92 -5.75 9.44
C ILE A 92 -1.43 -4.31 9.52
N ILE A 93 -2.34 -3.35 9.51
CA ILE A 93 -2.02 -1.92 9.54
C ILE A 93 -1.27 -1.53 10.81
N LEU A 94 -1.72 -2.02 11.96
CA LEU A 94 -1.06 -1.78 13.25
C LEU A 94 0.34 -2.41 13.30
N ASN A 95 0.57 -3.52 12.60
CA ASN A 95 1.85 -4.18 12.48
C ASN A 95 2.74 -3.63 11.36
N GLY A 96 2.39 -2.49 10.79
CA GLY A 96 3.24 -1.81 9.82
C GLY A 96 2.82 -1.96 8.36
N GLY A 97 1.77 -2.73 8.05
CA GLY A 97 1.25 -2.87 6.69
C GLY A 97 0.67 -1.59 6.10
N LEU A 98 0.51 -1.56 4.78
CA LEU A 98 -0.11 -0.47 4.03
C LEU A 98 -1.44 -0.93 3.44
N LEU A 99 -2.48 -0.11 3.64
CA LEU A 99 -3.75 -0.21 2.95
C LEU A 99 -3.88 0.92 1.94
N LEU A 100 -4.05 0.59 0.67
CA LEU A 100 -4.48 1.52 -0.36
C LEU A 100 -5.95 1.24 -0.70
N ILE A 101 -6.79 2.28 -0.64
CA ILE A 101 -8.17 2.25 -1.12
C ILE A 101 -8.20 3.08 -2.40
N ASP A 102 -8.30 2.39 -3.51
CA ASP A 102 -8.20 2.98 -4.84
C ASP A 102 -9.58 3.24 -5.44
N ASN A 103 -9.84 4.46 -5.90
CA ASN A 103 -11.08 4.86 -6.55
C ASN A 103 -12.34 4.73 -5.67
N TYR A 104 -12.29 5.20 -4.41
CA TYR A 104 -13.49 5.29 -3.60
C TYR A 104 -14.41 6.44 -4.06
N ARG A 105 -15.72 6.31 -3.85
CA ARG A 105 -16.71 7.28 -4.34
C ARG A 105 -17.28 8.19 -3.26
N SER A 106 -17.50 7.69 -2.06
CA SER A 106 -18.19 8.40 -1.00
C SER A 106 -17.34 8.65 0.22
N ASP A 107 -17.09 9.93 0.53
CA ASP A 107 -16.38 10.34 1.75
C ASP A 107 -17.07 9.85 3.02
N TYR A 108 -18.41 9.82 3.02
CA TYR A 108 -19.19 9.39 4.16
C TYR A 108 -18.98 7.89 4.46
N THR A 109 -19.12 7.03 3.45
CA THR A 109 -18.96 5.58 3.62
C THR A 109 -17.50 5.23 3.96
N LEU A 110 -16.54 5.90 3.33
CA LEU A 110 -15.13 5.73 3.64
C LEU A 110 -14.83 6.11 5.09
N SER A 111 -15.30 7.27 5.56
CA SER A 111 -15.05 7.70 6.94
C SER A 111 -15.66 6.75 7.98
N ILE A 112 -16.84 6.18 7.70
CA ILE A 112 -17.41 5.13 8.56
C ILE A 112 -16.51 3.90 8.58
N PHE A 113 -16.03 3.46 7.40
CA PHE A 113 -15.13 2.31 7.31
C PHE A 113 -13.82 2.57 8.04
N LEU A 114 -13.16 3.71 7.82
CA LEU A 114 -11.90 4.06 8.49
C LEU A 114 -12.07 4.17 10.00
N LYS A 115 -13.17 4.73 10.47
CA LYS A 115 -13.50 4.78 11.90
C LYS A 115 -13.69 3.39 12.50
N LYS A 116 -14.30 2.47 11.77
CA LYS A 116 -14.45 1.07 12.18
C LYS A 116 -13.11 0.34 12.19
N LEU A 117 -12.27 0.61 11.19
CA LEU A 117 -10.96 -0.03 11.01
C LEU A 117 -9.93 0.48 12.03
N LEU A 118 -9.88 1.80 12.29
CA LEU A 118 -8.82 2.49 13.04
C LEU A 118 -9.39 3.61 13.92
N ALA A 119 -10.29 3.28 14.86
CA ALA A 119 -11.01 4.23 15.68
C ALA A 119 -10.12 5.23 16.44
N GLU A 120 -8.90 4.83 16.82
CA GLU A 120 -7.96 5.65 17.59
C GLU A 120 -7.11 6.58 16.73
N TYR A 121 -7.14 6.39 15.40
CA TYR A 121 -6.29 7.14 14.48
C TYR A 121 -7.15 7.98 13.53
N PRO A 122 -7.16 9.32 13.69
CA PRO A 122 -7.98 10.19 12.86
C PRO A 122 -7.48 10.23 11.42
N GLU A 123 -8.42 10.30 10.48
CA GLU A 123 -8.12 10.58 9.09
C GLU A 123 -7.59 12.01 8.92
N ARG A 124 -6.63 12.18 8.03
CA ARG A 124 -6.09 13.50 7.63
C ARG A 124 -6.37 13.71 6.15
N ASN A 125 -6.69 14.95 5.78
CA ASN A 125 -6.79 15.38 4.40
C ASN A 125 -5.51 16.16 4.06
N ILE A 126 -4.52 15.46 3.53
CA ILE A 126 -3.24 16.05 3.13
C ILE A 126 -3.14 15.89 1.61
N SER A 127 -2.55 16.87 0.94
CA SER A 127 -2.29 16.74 -0.50
C SER A 127 -1.38 15.55 -0.78
N ILE A 128 -1.70 14.77 -1.80
CA ILE A 128 -0.84 13.65 -2.23
C ILE A 128 0.57 14.13 -2.59
N SER A 129 0.71 15.36 -3.06
CA SER A 129 2.01 15.99 -3.34
C SER A 129 2.86 16.19 -2.09
N GLU A 130 2.24 16.47 -0.93
CA GLU A 130 2.96 16.55 0.35
C GLU A 130 3.38 15.18 0.85
N VAL A 131 2.53 14.16 0.68
CA VAL A 131 2.83 12.78 1.05
C VAL A 131 4.03 12.25 0.26
N LEU A 132 4.12 12.58 -1.01
CA LEU A 132 5.10 12.03 -1.95
C LEU A 132 6.22 13.01 -2.34
N LYS A 133 6.37 14.13 -1.66
CA LYS A 133 7.36 15.18 -2.01
C LYS A 133 8.82 14.70 -2.09
N ASN A 134 9.18 13.67 -1.36
CA ASN A 134 10.55 13.14 -1.28
C ASN A 134 10.75 11.86 -2.10
N ASN A 135 9.86 11.54 -3.04
CA ASN A 135 9.99 10.32 -3.83
C ASN A 135 10.98 10.50 -5.01
N PRO A 136 11.59 9.40 -5.50
CA PRO A 136 12.57 9.47 -6.60
C PRO A 136 11.92 9.65 -7.97
N TYR A 137 10.61 9.44 -8.09
CA TYR A 137 9.88 9.52 -9.35
C TYR A 137 9.43 10.97 -9.58
N LYS A 138 9.75 11.50 -10.77
CA LYS A 138 9.31 12.86 -11.17
C LYS A 138 7.83 12.85 -11.50
N ILE A 139 6.99 13.16 -10.51
CA ILE A 139 5.53 13.20 -10.66
C ILE A 139 5.12 14.64 -11.04
N ASN A 140 4.28 14.75 -12.06
CA ASN A 140 3.59 16.02 -12.35
C ASN A 140 2.28 16.06 -11.55
N PHE A 141 2.33 16.66 -10.36
CA PHE A 141 1.17 16.76 -9.47
C PHE A 141 0.07 17.70 -9.98
N GLU A 142 0.39 18.63 -10.91
CA GLU A 142 -0.63 19.50 -11.51
C GLU A 142 -1.61 18.71 -12.37
N GLN A 143 -1.16 17.62 -12.99
CA GLN A 143 -2.00 16.71 -13.76
C GLN A 143 -2.74 15.70 -12.87
N LEU A 144 -2.27 15.48 -11.63
CA LEU A 144 -2.81 14.54 -10.68
C LEU A 144 -3.65 15.26 -9.63
N GLN A 145 -4.83 15.74 -10.00
CA GLN A 145 -5.78 16.34 -9.05
C GLN A 145 -6.53 15.23 -8.30
N PHE A 146 -5.90 14.65 -7.27
CA PHE A 146 -6.53 13.67 -6.40
C PHE A 146 -6.94 14.27 -5.07
N ASN A 147 -8.20 14.07 -4.71
CA ASN A 147 -8.63 14.14 -3.32
C ASN A 147 -8.23 12.83 -2.64
N SER A 148 -7.48 12.93 -1.57
CA SER A 148 -7.01 11.76 -0.83
C SER A 148 -7.26 11.90 0.66
N LYS A 149 -7.51 10.76 1.32
CA LYS A 149 -7.55 10.64 2.77
C LYS A 149 -6.43 9.74 3.23
N GLN A 150 -5.80 10.11 4.34
CA GLN A 150 -4.68 9.37 4.89
C GLN A 150 -4.88 9.09 6.37
N VAL A 151 -4.32 7.96 6.83
CA VAL A 151 -4.16 7.66 8.26
C VAL A 151 -2.70 7.37 8.52
N TYR A 152 -2.17 8.01 9.56
CA TYR A 152 -0.80 7.86 10.01
C TYR A 152 -0.78 7.19 11.39
N ILE A 153 0.16 6.25 11.55
CA ILE A 153 0.46 5.62 12.83
C ILE A 153 1.95 5.78 13.07
N SER A 154 2.34 6.37 14.20
CA SER A 154 3.73 6.68 14.52
C SER A 154 4.44 7.45 13.37
N GLU A 155 3.76 8.49 12.87
CA GLU A 155 4.20 9.36 11.75
C GLU A 155 4.40 8.64 10.39
N LYS A 156 4.08 7.35 10.29
CA LYS A 156 4.15 6.59 9.05
C LYS A 156 2.79 6.47 8.40
N LEU A 157 2.73 6.66 7.09
CA LEU A 157 1.51 6.48 6.30
C LEU A 157 1.11 4.99 6.33
N ARG A 158 -0.10 4.71 6.79
CA ARG A 158 -0.64 3.35 6.88
C ARG A 158 -1.89 3.12 6.06
N VAL A 159 -2.65 4.17 5.81
CA VAL A 159 -3.79 4.12 4.89
C VAL A 159 -3.71 5.29 3.94
N LEU A 160 -3.86 5.02 2.66
CA LEU A 160 -4.04 6.01 1.60
C LEU A 160 -5.32 5.66 0.84
N ALA A 161 -6.26 6.59 0.77
CA ALA A 161 -7.48 6.43 -0.02
C ALA A 161 -7.56 7.52 -1.10
N LEU A 162 -7.79 7.12 -2.34
CA LEU A 162 -7.87 7.99 -3.52
C LEU A 162 -9.31 8.08 -4.02
N LYS A 163 -9.84 9.30 -4.15
CA LYS A 163 -11.22 9.55 -4.50
C LYS A 163 -11.40 9.68 -6.00
N ASP A 164 -12.45 9.03 -6.53
CA ASP A 164 -12.93 9.17 -7.92
C ASP A 164 -11.86 8.92 -9.00
N LYS A 165 -10.71 8.35 -8.64
CA LYS A 165 -9.64 8.01 -9.56
C LYS A 165 -8.88 6.78 -9.08
N SER A 166 -8.40 6.00 -10.04
CA SER A 166 -7.57 4.83 -9.81
C SER A 166 -6.14 5.07 -10.28
N ILE A 167 -5.17 4.63 -9.49
CA ILE A 167 -3.78 4.54 -9.95
C ILE A 167 -3.62 3.49 -11.06
N PHE A 168 -4.62 2.61 -11.21
CA PHE A 168 -4.62 1.56 -12.22
C PHE A 168 -5.40 1.93 -13.49
N GLU A 169 -6.35 2.87 -13.47
CA GLU A 169 -7.22 3.18 -14.64
C GLU A 169 -6.51 3.89 -15.80
N SER A 170 -5.44 4.60 -15.54
CA SER A 170 -4.78 5.39 -16.57
C SER A 170 -3.32 4.99 -16.85
N ALA A 171 -2.85 3.91 -16.24
CA ALA A 171 -1.52 3.38 -16.48
C ALA A 171 -1.29 2.95 -17.96
N LEU A 172 -2.37 2.75 -18.70
CA LEU A 172 -2.29 2.38 -20.12
C LEU A 172 -1.73 3.49 -21.01
N ASN A 173 -1.94 4.76 -20.64
CA ASN A 173 -1.63 5.91 -21.51
C ASN A 173 -0.89 7.05 -20.80
N ASP A 174 -0.56 6.92 -19.51
CA ASP A 174 0.03 8.02 -18.73
C ASP A 174 1.11 7.53 -17.76
N ASP A 175 2.35 7.80 -18.12
CA ASP A 175 3.53 7.55 -17.26
C ASP A 175 3.40 8.16 -15.86
N ASN A 176 2.59 9.20 -15.72
CA ASN A 176 2.44 9.91 -14.46
C ASN A 176 1.70 9.08 -13.39
N ASN A 177 0.71 8.27 -13.80
CA ASN A 177 0.02 7.35 -12.88
C ASN A 177 0.89 6.16 -12.50
N LEU A 178 1.70 5.64 -13.41
CA LEU A 178 2.72 4.64 -13.09
C LEU A 178 3.70 5.18 -12.05
N ARG A 179 4.15 6.42 -12.22
CA ARG A 179 5.04 7.11 -11.26
C ARG A 179 4.36 7.32 -9.92
N LEU A 180 3.07 7.65 -9.89
CA LEU A 180 2.30 7.80 -8.66
C LEU A 180 2.23 6.46 -7.89
N GLY A 181 1.76 5.40 -8.54
CA GLY A 181 1.69 4.07 -7.95
C GLY A 181 3.06 3.59 -7.44
N SER A 182 4.10 3.77 -8.26
CA SER A 182 5.48 3.45 -7.88
C SER A 182 5.95 4.24 -6.67
N SER A 183 5.60 5.53 -6.59
CA SER A 183 5.98 6.39 -5.46
C SER A 183 5.31 5.97 -4.16
N VAL A 184 4.04 5.57 -4.20
CA VAL A 184 3.31 5.06 -3.02
C VAL A 184 3.99 3.79 -2.51
N ILE A 185 4.27 2.84 -3.42
CA ILE A 185 4.92 1.57 -3.07
C ILE A 185 6.35 1.81 -2.56
N PHE A 186 7.12 2.64 -3.25
CA PHE A 186 8.49 2.98 -2.88
C PHE A 186 8.56 3.64 -1.50
N ASN A 187 7.71 4.64 -1.24
CA ASN A 187 7.66 5.30 0.06
C ASN A 187 7.31 4.33 1.19
N TYR A 188 6.46 3.34 0.91
CA TYR A 188 6.17 2.31 1.89
C TYR A 188 7.39 1.41 2.16
N LEU A 189 8.05 0.92 1.11
CA LEU A 189 9.18 -0.02 1.24
C LEU A 189 10.42 0.60 1.88
N ILE A 190 10.70 1.88 1.59
CA ILE A 190 11.91 2.56 2.09
C ILE A 190 11.62 3.40 3.34
N GLY A 191 10.39 3.90 3.51
CA GLY A 191 9.98 4.70 4.66
C GLY A 191 9.68 3.90 5.93
N ASN A 192 9.70 2.59 5.84
CA ASN A 192 9.58 1.66 6.96
C ASN A 192 10.93 1.14 7.41
#